data_89b86d4bb0bc863e1a574f70b52e7f3a
#
_entry.id   89b86d4bb0bc863e1a574f70b52e7f3a
#
_cell.length_a   1.000
_cell.length_b   1.000
_cell.length_c   1.000
_cell.angle_alpha   90.00
_cell.angle_beta   90.00
_cell.angle_gamma   90.00
#
_symmetry.space_group_name_H-M   'P 1'
#
loop_
_entity.id
_entity.type
_entity.pdbx_description
1 polymer ?
#
loop_
_entity_poly.entity_id
_entity_poly.type
_entity_poly.pdbx_seq_one_letter_code
_entity_poly.pdbx_strand_id
1 'polypeptide(L)'
;MKKKIITYTSIVLGIFVLLITYLSTVGIETEKFNNQIQNLVKQKNDKFDVSLKKIKLTLDPLNFKVNAKTIDAKITFNNKPIELEYIQTQISLNSLIKNQLVASQIEISTKPILLKNFVSFIRSINNRPELFILERFIKKGYLIADLKFNIDEFGALKNDYKVNGLLKEGEISVFKKNKIEKINFIFNIEENNFNFKDISFDTNNINFLSDRLDINKDKKNYLLEGSLRNKKSVLNDQILQVIKLKYPQIDLINTEFESKNDFTFNINDKFKVKNLSINSSILINSSQLKKNNLINKNFIEVNELIDLKNHEIKALYANKKLSIEGKGQVKLQNKFELINYKV
;
A
#
# COMPACT_ATOMS: atom_id res chain seq x y z
N MET A 1 68.82 10.10 6.27
CA MET A 1 67.79 10.49 5.26
C MET A 1 66.60 9.51 5.21
N LYS A 2 66.75 8.22 5.08
CA LYS A 2 65.62 7.25 4.96
C LYS A 2 64.55 7.34 6.08
N LYS A 3 64.96 7.45 7.38
CA LYS A 3 64.00 7.57 8.49
C LYS A 3 63.12 8.81 8.40
N LYS A 4 63.65 9.98 8.03
CA LYS A 4 62.90 11.22 7.89
C LYS A 4 61.86 11.11 6.73
N ILE A 5 62.24 10.48 5.61
CA ILE A 5 61.33 10.25 4.48
C ILE A 5 60.16 9.34 4.90
N ILE A 6 60.44 8.24 5.60
CA ILE A 6 59.40 7.35 6.11
C ILE A 6 58.44 8.07 7.05
N THR A 7 58.97 8.92 7.98
CA THR A 7 58.13 9.71 8.89
C THR A 7 57.25 10.67 8.16
N TYR A 8 57.78 11.42 7.17
CA TYR A 8 56.95 12.35 6.36
C TYR A 8 55.91 11.63 5.54
N THR A 9 56.27 10.50 4.92
CA THR A 9 55.33 9.67 4.17
C THR A 9 54.18 9.12 5.05
N SER A 10 54.53 8.66 6.29
CA SER A 10 53.52 8.18 7.24
C SER A 10 52.58 9.31 7.72
N ILE A 11 53.10 10.50 7.93
CA ILE A 11 52.27 11.66 8.31
C ILE A 11 51.31 12.03 7.16
N VAL A 12 51.82 12.10 5.92
CA VAL A 12 51.02 12.39 4.74
C VAL A 12 49.93 11.32 4.53
N LEU A 13 50.29 10.05 4.68
CA LEU A 13 49.35 8.94 4.60
C LEU A 13 48.28 9.04 5.70
N GLY A 14 48.67 9.36 6.93
CA GLY A 14 47.74 9.57 8.05
C GLY A 14 46.73 10.68 7.77
N ILE A 15 47.21 11.84 7.28
CA ILE A 15 46.37 12.98 6.89
C ILE A 15 45.42 12.56 5.75
N PHE A 16 45.91 11.81 4.77
CA PHE A 16 45.07 11.32 3.66
C PHE A 16 43.97 10.38 4.12
N VAL A 17 44.26 9.44 5.02
CA VAL A 17 43.27 8.57 5.62
C VAL A 17 42.23 9.35 6.42
N LEU A 18 42.66 10.33 7.22
CA LEU A 18 41.74 11.20 7.96
C LEU A 18 40.82 12.00 7.00
N LEU A 19 41.36 12.51 5.91
CA LEU A 19 40.61 13.25 4.90
C LEU A 19 39.54 12.34 4.23
N ILE A 20 39.94 11.16 3.81
CA ILE A 20 39.02 10.19 3.24
C ILE A 20 37.91 9.82 4.26
N THR A 21 38.27 9.56 5.51
CA THR A 21 37.32 9.25 6.57
C THR A 21 36.34 10.41 6.77
N TYR A 22 36.85 11.65 6.82
CA TYR A 22 36.01 12.86 6.92
C TYR A 22 35.05 12.99 5.74
N LEU A 23 35.54 12.85 4.51
CA LEU A 23 34.73 12.94 3.30
C LEU A 23 33.70 11.80 3.21
N SER A 24 34.01 10.61 3.77
CA SER A 24 33.09 9.48 3.76
C SER A 24 31.99 9.56 4.83
N THR A 25 32.28 10.15 6.00
CA THR A 25 31.36 10.21 7.13
C THR A 25 30.62 11.54 7.24
N VAL A 26 31.35 12.65 7.19
CA VAL A 26 30.80 13.99 7.31
C VAL A 26 30.40 14.55 5.95
N GLY A 27 31.27 14.44 4.95
CA GLY A 27 31.05 14.97 3.61
C GLY A 27 31.20 16.51 3.53
N ILE A 28 30.76 17.04 2.41
CA ILE A 28 30.77 18.49 2.11
C ILE A 28 29.36 18.93 1.73
N GLU A 29 28.85 19.97 2.38
CA GLU A 29 27.61 20.64 1.99
C GLU A 29 27.90 21.81 1.06
N THR A 30 27.12 21.94 -0.01
CA THR A 30 27.29 23.03 -1.00
C THR A 30 25.95 23.42 -1.63
N GLU A 31 25.85 24.69 -2.00
CA GLU A 31 24.71 25.24 -2.76
C GLU A 31 25.08 25.51 -4.23
N LYS A 32 26.36 25.35 -4.59
CA LYS A 32 26.92 25.75 -5.90
C LYS A 32 26.23 25.03 -7.09
N PHE A 33 25.72 23.83 -6.87
CA PHE A 33 25.10 23.04 -7.92
C PHE A 33 23.58 23.24 -8.05
N ASN A 34 22.93 23.96 -7.12
CA ASN A 34 21.48 24.11 -7.08
C ASN A 34 20.94 24.70 -8.40
N ASN A 35 21.48 25.83 -8.83
CA ASN A 35 21.06 26.51 -10.07
C ASN A 35 21.34 25.65 -11.32
N GLN A 36 22.46 24.94 -11.33
CA GLN A 36 22.81 24.07 -12.46
C GLN A 36 21.83 22.91 -12.58
N ILE A 37 21.48 22.26 -11.47
CA ILE A 37 20.52 21.17 -11.44
C ILE A 37 19.14 21.68 -11.85
N GLN A 38 18.69 22.80 -11.30
CA GLN A 38 17.41 23.41 -11.64
C GLN A 38 17.31 23.73 -13.14
N ASN A 39 18.35 24.31 -13.70
CA ASN A 39 18.40 24.63 -15.13
C ASN A 39 18.38 23.37 -15.99
N LEU A 40 19.13 22.33 -15.62
CA LEU A 40 19.14 21.06 -16.35
C LEU A 40 17.75 20.39 -16.34
N VAL A 41 17.05 20.41 -15.22
CA VAL A 41 15.69 19.87 -15.11
C VAL A 41 14.74 20.65 -16.01
N LYS A 42 14.76 21.98 -15.96
CA LYS A 42 13.93 22.86 -16.81
C LYS A 42 14.21 22.70 -18.29
N GLN A 43 15.48 22.51 -18.69
CA GLN A 43 15.87 22.27 -20.07
C GLN A 43 15.32 20.94 -20.62
N LYS A 44 15.22 19.92 -19.75
CA LYS A 44 14.65 18.61 -20.12
C LYS A 44 13.12 18.65 -20.21
N ASN A 45 12.47 19.39 -19.34
CA ASN A 45 11.02 19.55 -19.35
C ASN A 45 10.66 20.85 -18.61
N ASP A 46 10.14 21.84 -19.32
CA ASP A 46 9.76 23.18 -18.83
C ASP A 46 8.66 23.17 -17.76
N LYS A 47 7.87 22.08 -17.70
CA LYS A 47 6.81 21.88 -16.69
C LYS A 47 7.34 21.37 -15.35
N PHE A 48 8.58 20.87 -15.33
CA PHE A 48 9.26 20.47 -14.09
C PHE A 48 10.10 21.61 -13.52
N ASP A 49 9.97 21.78 -12.23
CA ASP A 49 10.86 22.63 -11.44
C ASP A 49 11.32 21.89 -10.20
N VAL A 50 12.60 22.08 -9.85
CA VAL A 50 13.21 21.49 -8.65
C VAL A 50 13.84 22.59 -7.83
N SER A 51 13.39 22.75 -6.59
CA SER A 51 14.01 23.66 -5.63
C SER A 51 14.79 22.84 -4.61
N LEU A 52 16.06 23.19 -4.42
CA LEU A 52 16.99 22.53 -3.52
C LEU A 52 17.54 23.56 -2.53
N LYS A 53 17.70 23.19 -1.26
CA LYS A 53 18.33 24.05 -0.27
C LYS A 53 19.84 23.86 -0.28
N LYS A 54 20.29 22.63 -0.04
CA LYS A 54 21.70 22.24 -0.03
C LYS A 54 21.89 20.85 -0.61
N ILE A 55 23.10 20.58 -1.06
CA ILE A 55 23.53 19.26 -1.51
C ILE A 55 24.68 18.82 -0.63
N LYS A 56 24.53 17.66 0.01
CA LYS A 56 25.59 16.99 0.76
C LYS A 56 26.28 15.97 -0.14
N LEU A 57 27.59 16.10 -0.29
CA LEU A 57 28.43 15.17 -1.04
C LEU A 57 29.21 14.29 -0.06
N THR A 58 29.13 12.98 -0.17
CA THR A 58 29.92 12.03 0.62
C THR A 58 30.66 11.07 -0.32
N LEU A 59 31.89 10.74 0.05
CA LEU A 59 32.73 9.80 -0.70
C LEU A 59 32.46 8.36 -0.23
N ASP A 60 32.27 7.46 -1.17
CA ASP A 60 32.29 6.02 -0.95
C ASP A 60 33.57 5.44 -1.58
N PRO A 61 34.67 5.37 -0.81
CA PRO A 61 35.96 4.97 -1.35
C PRO A 61 36.01 3.49 -1.74
N LEU A 62 35.21 2.64 -1.07
CA LEU A 62 35.19 1.20 -1.35
C LEU A 62 34.55 0.89 -2.70
N ASN A 63 33.52 1.64 -3.08
CA ASN A 63 32.80 1.46 -4.35
C ASN A 63 33.22 2.47 -5.43
N PHE A 64 34.22 3.32 -5.16
CA PHE A 64 34.67 4.39 -6.05
C PHE A 64 33.53 5.28 -6.55
N LYS A 65 32.68 5.74 -5.62
CA LYS A 65 31.49 6.54 -5.90
C LYS A 65 31.44 7.80 -5.04
N VAL A 66 30.72 8.79 -5.50
CA VAL A 66 30.28 9.96 -4.73
C VAL A 66 28.77 9.88 -4.59
N ASN A 67 28.27 9.93 -3.37
CA ASN A 67 26.84 10.07 -3.08
C ASN A 67 26.53 11.58 -2.99
N ALA A 68 25.58 12.04 -3.79
CA ALA A 68 25.03 13.38 -3.70
C ALA A 68 23.61 13.28 -3.13
N LYS A 69 23.40 13.86 -1.93
CA LYS A 69 22.10 13.87 -1.26
C LYS A 69 21.62 15.31 -1.11
N THR A 70 20.44 15.61 -1.62
CA THR A 70 19.81 16.92 -1.44
C THR A 70 19.18 17.02 -0.04
N ILE A 71 19.07 18.22 0.47
CA ILE A 71 18.40 18.50 1.73
C ILE A 71 17.24 19.47 1.43
N ASP A 72 16.04 19.17 1.97
CA ASP A 72 14.84 19.97 1.77
C ASP A 72 14.54 20.24 0.29
N ALA A 73 14.44 19.17 -0.48
CA ALA A 73 14.10 19.27 -1.90
C ALA A 73 12.58 19.41 -2.10
N LYS A 74 12.19 20.17 -3.12
CA LYS A 74 10.81 20.31 -3.55
C LYS A 74 10.74 20.11 -5.06
N ILE A 75 9.90 19.20 -5.52
CA ILE A 75 9.61 19.01 -6.93
C ILE A 75 8.25 19.63 -7.23
N THR A 76 8.18 20.40 -8.30
CA THR A 76 6.93 20.98 -8.81
C THR A 76 6.71 20.54 -10.23
N PHE A 77 5.50 20.10 -10.56
CA PHE A 77 5.08 19.81 -11.92
C PHE A 77 3.71 20.45 -12.21
N ASN A 78 3.63 21.25 -13.25
CA ASN A 78 2.42 22.04 -13.57
C ASN A 78 1.88 22.80 -12.33
N ASN A 79 2.72 23.49 -11.60
CA ASN A 79 2.41 24.25 -10.38
C ASN A 79 1.90 23.39 -9.20
N LYS A 80 2.06 22.07 -9.25
CA LYS A 80 1.74 21.17 -8.14
C LYS A 80 3.01 20.73 -7.45
N PRO A 81 3.24 21.17 -6.20
CA PRO A 81 4.45 20.83 -5.47
C PRO A 81 4.32 19.51 -4.72
N ILE A 82 5.46 18.82 -4.59
CA ILE A 82 5.69 17.75 -3.62
C ILE A 82 6.96 18.07 -2.85
N GLU A 83 6.88 18.05 -1.53
CA GLU A 83 8.02 18.19 -0.65
C GLU A 83 8.68 16.85 -0.43
N LEU A 84 10.01 16.83 -0.53
CA LEU A 84 10.80 15.63 -0.39
C LEU A 84 11.69 15.77 0.88
N GLU A 85 11.92 14.65 1.52
CA GLU A 85 12.94 14.55 2.57
C GLU A 85 14.32 14.67 1.95
N TYR A 86 14.56 13.88 0.89
CA TYR A 86 15.78 13.97 0.09
C TYR A 86 15.60 13.39 -1.32
N ILE A 87 16.52 13.80 -2.19
CA ILE A 87 16.87 13.08 -3.41
C ILE A 87 18.34 12.69 -3.25
N GLN A 88 18.66 11.42 -3.42
CA GLN A 88 20.02 10.91 -3.37
C GLN A 88 20.38 10.25 -4.69
N THR A 89 21.59 10.51 -5.15
CA THR A 89 22.13 9.84 -6.35
C THR A 89 23.55 9.36 -6.09
N GLN A 90 23.94 8.31 -6.80
CA GLN A 90 25.32 7.79 -6.80
C GLN A 90 25.97 8.06 -8.15
N ILE A 91 27.15 8.67 -8.11
CA ILE A 91 27.93 9.03 -9.28
C ILE A 91 29.28 8.31 -9.18
N SER A 92 29.67 7.59 -10.24
CA SER A 92 30.99 6.96 -10.30
C SER A 92 32.10 8.02 -10.32
N LEU A 93 33.17 7.81 -9.53
CA LEU A 93 34.37 8.67 -9.59
C LEU A 93 34.99 8.71 -10.99
N ASN A 94 34.99 7.58 -11.71
CA ASN A 94 35.48 7.53 -13.07
C ASN A 94 34.66 8.41 -14.04
N SER A 95 33.35 8.49 -13.83
CA SER A 95 32.47 9.38 -14.62
C SER A 95 32.75 10.84 -14.30
N LEU A 96 33.00 11.18 -13.04
CA LEU A 96 33.39 12.54 -12.63
C LEU A 96 34.72 12.97 -13.27
N ILE A 97 35.72 12.09 -13.30
CA ILE A 97 37.03 12.38 -13.91
C ILE A 97 36.88 12.60 -15.41
N LYS A 98 35.96 11.90 -16.08
CA LYS A 98 35.67 12.04 -17.51
C LYS A 98 34.70 13.18 -17.83
N ASN A 99 34.32 14.02 -16.86
CA ASN A 99 33.28 15.05 -16.99
C ASN A 99 31.91 14.50 -17.47
N GLN A 100 31.62 13.21 -17.21
CA GLN A 100 30.37 12.56 -17.53
C GLN A 100 29.61 12.36 -16.21
N LEU A 101 28.65 13.21 -15.88
CA LEU A 101 27.81 13.08 -14.69
C LEU A 101 26.72 12.03 -14.91
N VAL A 102 27.09 10.77 -15.04
CA VAL A 102 26.12 9.68 -15.17
C VAL A 102 25.83 9.11 -13.78
N ALA A 103 24.61 9.35 -13.31
CA ALA A 103 24.09 8.74 -12.10
C ALA A 103 23.85 7.26 -12.33
N SER A 104 24.23 6.39 -11.41
CA SER A 104 23.93 4.94 -11.50
C SER A 104 22.61 4.57 -10.83
N GLN A 105 22.16 5.40 -9.90
CA GLN A 105 20.97 5.17 -9.09
C GLN A 105 20.41 6.50 -8.59
N ILE A 106 19.08 6.60 -8.52
CA ILE A 106 18.37 7.71 -7.87
C ILE A 106 17.46 7.13 -6.79
N GLU A 107 17.56 7.67 -5.60
CA GLU A 107 16.64 7.41 -4.50
C GLU A 107 15.93 8.72 -4.14
N ILE A 108 14.60 8.64 -3.97
CA ILE A 108 13.75 9.78 -3.61
C ILE A 108 12.95 9.38 -2.39
N SER A 109 13.05 10.15 -1.31
CA SER A 109 12.21 9.98 -0.12
C SER A 109 11.29 11.18 0.04
N THR A 110 10.02 10.91 0.30
CA THR A 110 9.02 11.96 0.48
C THR A 110 8.85 12.32 1.94
N LYS A 111 8.59 13.59 2.24
CA LYS A 111 7.96 13.98 3.52
C LYS A 111 6.52 13.42 3.55
N PRO A 112 5.85 13.40 4.71
CA PRO A 112 4.44 13.04 4.74
C PRO A 112 3.62 13.92 3.81
N ILE A 113 3.00 13.32 2.79
CA ILE A 113 2.23 14.02 1.76
C ILE A 113 0.75 13.68 1.95
N LEU A 114 -0.14 14.68 1.83
CA LEU A 114 -1.56 14.40 1.73
C LEU A 114 -1.82 13.51 0.51
N LEU A 115 -2.47 12.36 0.71
CA LEU A 115 -2.75 11.38 -0.35
C LEU A 115 -3.43 12.01 -1.57
N LYS A 116 -4.37 12.94 -1.34
CA LYS A 116 -5.04 13.68 -2.41
C LYS A 116 -4.07 14.51 -3.23
N ASN A 117 -3.12 15.20 -2.57
CA ASN A 117 -2.12 16.02 -3.26
C ASN A 117 -1.18 15.16 -4.08
N PHE A 118 -0.78 14.00 -3.54
CA PHE A 118 0.04 13.02 -4.27
C PHE A 118 -0.67 12.53 -5.54
N VAL A 119 -1.92 12.09 -5.43
CA VAL A 119 -2.70 11.62 -6.60
C VAL A 119 -2.91 12.76 -7.60
N SER A 120 -3.16 13.99 -7.13
CA SER A 120 -3.27 15.18 -7.97
C SER A 120 -1.98 15.49 -8.74
N PHE A 121 -0.82 15.32 -8.09
CA PHE A 121 0.50 15.45 -8.71
C PHE A 121 0.71 14.38 -9.79
N ILE A 122 0.50 13.11 -9.47
CA ILE A 122 0.64 12.01 -10.45
C ILE A 122 -0.30 12.22 -11.64
N ARG A 123 -1.55 12.67 -11.41
CA ARG A 123 -2.50 13.00 -12.47
C ARG A 123 -2.01 14.15 -13.36
N SER A 124 -1.30 15.11 -12.82
CA SER A 124 -0.73 16.20 -13.63
C SER A 124 0.36 15.72 -14.59
N ILE A 125 1.09 14.66 -14.23
CA ILE A 125 2.10 14.02 -15.08
C ILE A 125 1.43 13.10 -16.11
N ASN A 126 0.47 12.29 -15.66
CA ASN A 126 -0.21 11.30 -16.49
C ASN A 126 -1.73 11.39 -16.27
N ASN A 127 -2.40 12.14 -17.16
CA ASN A 127 -3.82 12.45 -17.05
C ASN A 127 -4.71 11.25 -17.44
N ARG A 128 -4.78 10.24 -16.57
CA ARG A 128 -5.66 9.09 -16.72
C ARG A 128 -7.00 9.31 -16.02
N PRO A 129 -8.13 8.89 -16.62
CA PRO A 129 -9.45 9.02 -16.01
C PRO A 129 -9.56 8.36 -14.62
N GLU A 130 -8.85 7.23 -14.41
CA GLU A 130 -8.85 6.50 -13.16
C GLU A 130 -8.26 7.34 -12.01
N LEU A 131 -7.20 8.11 -12.27
CA LEU A 131 -6.59 9.01 -11.29
C LEU A 131 -7.52 10.17 -10.92
N PHE A 132 -8.31 10.67 -11.88
CA PHE A 132 -9.32 11.68 -11.61
C PHE A 132 -10.42 11.15 -10.66
N ILE A 133 -10.89 9.93 -10.91
CA ILE A 133 -11.88 9.27 -10.07
C ILE A 133 -11.30 9.04 -8.67
N LEU A 134 -10.08 8.52 -8.58
CA LEU A 134 -9.39 8.26 -7.31
C LEU A 134 -9.23 9.55 -6.49
N GLU A 135 -8.74 10.64 -7.12
CA GLU A 135 -8.58 11.94 -6.46
C GLU A 135 -9.91 12.46 -5.87
N ARG A 136 -11.02 12.17 -6.55
CA ARG A 136 -12.36 12.61 -6.11
C ARG A 136 -12.88 11.79 -4.92
N PHE A 137 -12.53 10.52 -4.85
CA PHE A 137 -12.93 9.63 -3.77
C PHE A 137 -12.11 9.81 -2.50
N ILE A 138 -10.83 10.17 -2.62
CA ILE A 138 -9.95 10.41 -1.48
C ILE A 138 -10.41 11.66 -0.70
N LYS A 139 -10.60 11.51 0.61
CA LYS A 139 -10.96 12.59 1.53
C LYS A 139 -9.80 12.96 2.44
N LYS A 140 -9.10 11.97 2.98
CA LYS A 140 -7.96 12.14 3.89
C LYS A 140 -6.90 11.08 3.63
N GLY A 141 -5.80 11.19 4.34
CA GLY A 141 -4.70 10.25 4.39
C GLY A 141 -3.36 10.91 4.13
N TYR A 142 -2.33 10.30 4.71
CA TYR A 142 -0.94 10.70 4.56
C TYR A 142 -0.15 9.55 3.96
N LEU A 143 0.62 9.86 2.94
CA LEU A 143 1.51 8.94 2.27
C LEU A 143 2.96 9.33 2.55
N ILE A 144 3.80 8.34 2.87
CA ILE A 144 5.26 8.45 2.85
C ILE A 144 5.74 7.36 1.90
N ALA A 145 6.66 7.71 1.00
CA ALA A 145 7.18 6.77 0.02
C ALA A 145 8.67 7.01 -0.24
N ASP A 146 9.40 5.90 -0.37
CA ASP A 146 10.77 5.83 -0.83
C ASP A 146 10.80 5.17 -2.21
N LEU A 147 11.34 5.86 -3.19
CA LEU A 147 11.44 5.41 -4.56
C LEU A 147 12.90 5.19 -4.92
N LYS A 148 13.20 4.06 -5.53
CA LYS A 148 14.55 3.72 -5.99
C LYS A 148 14.49 3.35 -7.45
N PHE A 149 15.31 4.02 -8.25
CA PHE A 149 15.44 3.81 -9.68
C PHE A 149 16.90 3.54 -10.01
N ASN A 150 17.15 2.53 -10.83
CA ASN A 150 18.45 2.32 -11.43
C ASN A 150 18.52 3.01 -12.79
N ILE A 151 19.71 3.51 -13.12
CA ILE A 151 19.99 4.21 -14.38
C ILE A 151 21.02 3.40 -15.13
N ASP A 152 20.85 3.27 -16.43
CA ASP A 152 21.81 2.60 -17.30
C ASP A 152 23.00 3.51 -17.63
N GLU A 153 23.97 2.98 -18.36
CA GLU A 153 25.17 3.71 -18.78
C GLU A 153 24.90 4.89 -19.75
N PHE A 154 23.71 4.92 -20.35
CA PHE A 154 23.26 5.98 -21.25
C PHE A 154 22.43 7.06 -20.54
N GLY A 155 22.18 6.91 -19.24
CA GLY A 155 21.39 7.83 -18.45
C GLY A 155 19.87 7.60 -18.53
N ALA A 156 19.41 6.46 -19.07
CA ALA A 156 18.01 6.10 -19.12
C ALA A 156 17.59 5.31 -17.86
N LEU A 157 16.36 5.55 -17.40
CA LEU A 157 15.78 4.80 -16.28
C LEU A 157 15.55 3.34 -16.70
N LYS A 158 16.04 2.41 -15.90
CA LYS A 158 15.73 0.99 -16.03
C LYS A 158 14.33 0.69 -15.52
N ASN A 159 13.74 -0.41 -15.97
CA ASN A 159 12.41 -0.83 -15.53
C ASN A 159 12.41 -1.54 -14.16
N ASP A 160 13.55 -1.67 -13.50
CA ASP A 160 13.74 -2.31 -12.20
C ASP A 160 13.56 -1.33 -11.02
N TYR A 161 12.47 -0.58 -11.04
CA TYR A 161 12.15 0.36 -9.96
C TYR A 161 11.57 -0.36 -8.73
N LYS A 162 11.86 0.24 -7.58
CA LYS A 162 11.31 -0.18 -6.29
C LYS A 162 10.68 1.00 -5.58
N VAL A 163 9.47 0.81 -5.07
CA VAL A 163 8.75 1.81 -4.26
C VAL A 163 8.31 1.16 -2.97
N ASN A 164 8.78 1.66 -1.84
CA ASN A 164 8.32 1.27 -0.52
C ASN A 164 7.59 2.43 0.11
N GLY A 165 6.63 2.16 0.97
CA GLY A 165 5.97 3.24 1.68
C GLY A 165 4.89 2.78 2.61
N LEU A 166 4.22 3.75 3.18
CA LEU A 166 3.08 3.53 4.05
C LEU A 166 2.00 4.58 3.79
N LEU A 167 0.76 4.14 3.92
CA LEU A 167 -0.41 4.99 4.00
C LEU A 167 -0.94 4.98 5.42
N LYS A 168 -1.26 6.15 5.97
CA LYS A 168 -1.91 6.30 7.28
C LYS A 168 -3.14 7.18 7.20
N GLU A 169 -4.14 6.83 8.03
CA GLU A 169 -5.38 7.59 8.21
C GLU A 169 -6.10 7.89 6.90
N GLY A 170 -6.03 6.94 5.95
CA GLY A 170 -6.72 7.06 4.67
C GLY A 170 -8.23 7.08 4.85
N GLU A 171 -8.91 7.94 4.08
CA GLU A 171 -10.36 7.97 4.01
C GLU A 171 -10.81 8.08 2.56
N ILE A 172 -11.66 7.14 2.14
CA ILE A 172 -12.24 7.07 0.81
C ILE A 172 -13.76 7.08 0.93
N SER A 173 -14.42 7.94 0.16
CA SER A 173 -15.89 7.97 0.07
C SER A 173 -16.32 7.54 -1.32
N VAL A 174 -16.87 6.34 -1.42
CA VAL A 174 -17.39 5.78 -2.67
C VAL A 174 -18.90 5.93 -2.66
N PHE A 175 -19.45 6.73 -3.61
CA PHE A 175 -20.88 7.04 -3.65
C PHE A 175 -21.44 7.45 -2.28
N LYS A 176 -21.96 8.58 -2.10
CA LYS A 176 -22.44 9.29 -0.88
C LYS A 176 -22.75 8.47 0.40
N LYS A 177 -22.87 7.14 0.32
CA LYS A 177 -23.28 6.24 1.42
C LYS A 177 -22.19 5.28 1.92
N ASN A 178 -21.16 4.98 1.10
CA ASN A 178 -20.14 4.00 1.48
C ASN A 178 -18.83 4.72 1.78
N LYS A 179 -18.44 4.70 3.05
CA LYS A 179 -17.23 5.31 3.56
C LYS A 179 -16.29 4.23 4.06
N ILE A 180 -15.04 4.30 3.64
CA ILE A 180 -13.96 3.48 4.18
C ILE A 180 -13.00 4.44 4.87
N GLU A 181 -12.77 4.22 6.16
CA GLU A 181 -12.03 5.12 7.03
C GLU A 181 -10.86 4.42 7.68
N LYS A 182 -9.94 5.22 8.24
CA LYS A 182 -8.76 4.72 8.97
C LYS A 182 -7.98 3.68 8.17
N ILE A 183 -7.86 3.90 6.87
CA ILE A 183 -7.12 3.00 6.00
C ILE A 183 -5.64 3.17 6.31
N ASN A 184 -5.00 2.09 6.75
CA ASN A 184 -3.57 2.03 6.98
C ASN A 184 -3.02 0.80 6.29
N PHE A 185 -1.84 0.92 5.69
CA PHE A 185 -1.08 -0.20 5.15
C PHE A 185 0.35 0.19 4.85
N ILE A 186 1.22 -0.81 4.80
CA ILE A 186 2.58 -0.72 4.27
C ILE A 186 2.55 -1.32 2.87
N PHE A 187 3.26 -0.73 1.93
CA PHE A 187 3.34 -1.26 0.58
C PHE A 187 4.79 -1.37 0.09
N ASN A 188 5.00 -2.36 -0.75
CA ASN A 188 6.21 -2.56 -1.54
C ASN A 188 5.78 -2.83 -2.98
N ILE A 189 6.34 -2.08 -3.91
CA ILE A 189 6.08 -2.22 -5.35
C ILE A 189 7.41 -2.45 -6.03
N GLU A 190 7.55 -3.58 -6.70
CA GLU A 190 8.71 -3.94 -7.51
C GLU A 190 8.22 -4.36 -8.89
N GLU A 191 8.54 -3.58 -9.92
CA GLU A 191 8.11 -3.84 -11.29
C GLU A 191 6.59 -4.10 -11.42
N ASN A 192 6.22 -5.37 -11.55
CA ASN A 192 4.84 -5.81 -11.73
C ASN A 192 4.21 -6.41 -10.48
N ASN A 193 4.93 -6.40 -9.35
CA ASN A 193 4.49 -6.97 -8.08
C ASN A 193 4.15 -5.85 -7.09
N PHE A 194 2.94 -5.88 -6.57
CA PHE A 194 2.44 -4.92 -5.57
C PHE A 194 2.08 -5.71 -4.32
N ASN A 195 2.85 -5.52 -3.26
CA ASN A 195 2.64 -6.21 -1.99
C ASN A 195 2.18 -5.20 -0.95
N PHE A 196 1.06 -5.48 -0.30
CA PHE A 196 0.51 -4.69 0.78
C PHE A 196 0.47 -5.53 2.06
N LYS A 197 0.90 -4.95 3.18
CA LYS A 197 0.97 -5.60 4.49
C LYS A 197 0.34 -4.73 5.56
N ASP A 198 -0.01 -5.36 6.69
CA ASP A 198 -0.53 -4.68 7.87
C ASP A 198 -1.72 -3.76 7.54
N ILE A 199 -2.60 -4.26 6.67
CA ILE A 199 -3.74 -3.52 6.18
C ILE A 199 -4.80 -3.48 7.29
N SER A 200 -5.29 -2.28 7.58
CA SER A 200 -6.44 -2.07 8.44
C SER A 200 -7.34 -0.98 7.87
N PHE A 201 -8.65 -1.15 8.02
CA PHE A 201 -9.63 -0.12 7.68
C PHE A 201 -10.95 -0.35 8.39
N ASP A 202 -11.72 0.71 8.55
CA ASP A 202 -13.06 0.67 9.10
C ASP A 202 -14.08 0.94 7.97
N THR A 203 -15.13 0.13 7.92
CA THR A 203 -16.29 0.42 7.08
C THR A 203 -17.54 -0.11 7.75
N ASN A 204 -18.62 0.64 7.70
CA ASN A 204 -19.89 0.27 8.33
C ASN A 204 -19.75 -0.14 9.80
N ASN A 205 -18.91 0.56 10.57
CA ASN A 205 -18.57 0.27 11.97
C ASN A 205 -17.92 -1.09 12.23
N ILE A 206 -17.40 -1.73 11.19
CA ILE A 206 -16.63 -2.97 11.30
C ILE A 206 -15.18 -2.66 10.97
N ASN A 207 -14.27 -3.08 11.85
CA ASN A 207 -12.84 -3.01 11.63
C ASN A 207 -12.38 -4.27 10.89
N PHE A 208 -11.81 -4.06 9.71
CA PHE A 208 -11.21 -5.10 8.89
C PHE A 208 -9.69 -5.04 8.96
N LEU A 209 -9.09 -6.21 9.01
CA LEU A 209 -7.64 -6.41 9.03
C LEU A 209 -7.24 -7.38 7.93
N SER A 210 -6.10 -7.13 7.31
CA SER A 210 -5.48 -8.07 6.38
C SER A 210 -3.97 -8.08 6.62
N ASP A 211 -3.40 -9.25 6.79
CA ASP A 211 -1.97 -9.40 7.01
C ASP A 211 -1.21 -9.19 5.69
N ARG A 212 -1.85 -9.57 4.55
CA ARG A 212 -1.25 -9.48 3.22
C ARG A 212 -2.30 -9.38 2.12
N LEU A 213 -2.02 -8.53 1.14
CA LEU A 213 -2.66 -8.47 -0.17
C LEU A 213 -1.57 -8.35 -1.23
N ASP A 214 -1.50 -9.33 -2.13
CA ASP A 214 -0.57 -9.35 -3.25
C ASP A 214 -1.31 -9.12 -4.55
N ILE A 215 -0.76 -8.27 -5.40
CA ILE A 215 -1.26 -8.00 -6.75
C ILE A 215 -0.11 -8.23 -7.71
N ASN A 216 -0.25 -9.22 -8.58
CA ASN A 216 0.74 -9.56 -9.60
C ASN A 216 0.18 -9.20 -10.97
N LYS A 217 0.89 -8.34 -11.70
CA LYS A 217 0.50 -7.92 -13.03
C LYS A 217 1.15 -8.81 -14.09
N ASP A 218 0.35 -9.47 -14.90
CA ASP A 218 0.79 -10.16 -16.11
C ASP A 218 0.11 -9.56 -17.33
N LYS A 219 0.89 -8.84 -18.15
CA LYS A 219 0.42 -8.12 -19.38
C LYS A 219 -0.77 -7.20 -19.06
N LYS A 220 -2.00 -7.64 -19.36
CA LYS A 220 -3.25 -6.90 -19.17
C LYS A 220 -4.13 -7.44 -18.03
N ASN A 221 -3.63 -8.40 -17.28
CA ASN A 221 -4.37 -9.00 -16.17
C ASN A 221 -3.62 -8.76 -14.86
N TYR A 222 -4.38 -8.66 -13.80
CA TYR A 222 -3.87 -8.56 -12.44
C TYR A 222 -4.43 -9.74 -11.65
N LEU A 223 -3.55 -10.56 -11.09
CA LEU A 223 -3.91 -11.59 -10.11
C LEU A 223 -3.86 -10.95 -8.73
N LEU A 224 -4.96 -11.01 -8.01
CA LEU A 224 -5.08 -10.53 -6.63
C LEU A 224 -5.27 -11.72 -5.70
N GLU A 225 -4.44 -11.78 -4.66
CA GLU A 225 -4.49 -12.80 -3.62
C GLU A 225 -4.36 -12.14 -2.26
N GLY A 226 -5.21 -12.50 -1.32
CA GLY A 226 -5.17 -11.92 0.00
C GLY A 226 -6.11 -12.56 0.99
N SER A 227 -6.04 -12.08 2.21
CA SER A 227 -6.96 -12.45 3.27
C SER A 227 -7.59 -11.21 3.87
N LEU A 228 -8.82 -11.33 4.35
CA LEU A 228 -9.52 -10.27 5.06
C LEU A 228 -10.21 -10.87 6.28
N ARG A 229 -9.96 -10.30 7.45
CA ARG A 229 -10.60 -10.73 8.70
C ARG A 229 -11.18 -9.54 9.45
N ASN A 230 -12.25 -9.78 10.17
CA ASN A 230 -12.73 -8.88 11.20
C ASN A 230 -12.69 -9.58 12.56
N LYS A 231 -12.45 -8.78 13.59
CA LYS A 231 -12.66 -9.21 14.99
C LYS A 231 -14.14 -9.17 15.31
N LYS A 232 -14.52 -9.67 16.47
CA LYS A 232 -15.89 -9.65 16.99
C LYS A 232 -16.57 -8.30 16.70
N SER A 233 -17.62 -8.33 15.91
CA SER A 233 -18.32 -7.15 15.40
C SER A 233 -19.81 -7.42 15.36
N VAL A 234 -20.60 -6.36 15.43
CA VAL A 234 -22.05 -6.46 15.26
C VAL A 234 -22.43 -6.20 13.82
N LEU A 235 -23.22 -7.08 13.23
CA LEU A 235 -23.74 -6.93 11.88
C LEU A 235 -24.72 -5.76 11.83
N ASN A 236 -24.42 -4.74 11.06
CA ASN A 236 -25.24 -3.55 10.96
C ASN A 236 -26.32 -3.65 9.87
N ASP A 237 -27.29 -2.73 9.91
CA ASP A 237 -28.44 -2.71 9.00
C ASP A 237 -28.03 -2.59 7.52
N GLN A 238 -26.93 -1.92 7.21
CA GLN A 238 -26.50 -1.75 5.81
C GLN A 238 -26.04 -3.07 5.21
N ILE A 239 -25.29 -3.88 5.96
CA ILE A 239 -24.87 -5.23 5.53
C ILE A 239 -26.07 -6.18 5.51
N LEU A 240 -26.95 -6.09 6.52
CA LEU A 240 -28.19 -6.85 6.55
C LEU A 240 -29.07 -6.56 5.34
N GLN A 241 -29.19 -5.30 4.90
CA GLN A 241 -29.92 -4.97 3.67
C GLN A 241 -29.32 -5.63 2.44
N VAL A 242 -27.99 -5.71 2.30
CA VAL A 242 -27.35 -6.41 1.18
C VAL A 242 -27.65 -7.91 1.21
N ILE A 243 -27.61 -8.52 2.40
CA ILE A 243 -27.99 -9.93 2.59
C ILE A 243 -29.45 -10.14 2.23
N LYS A 244 -30.37 -9.31 2.72
CA LYS A 244 -31.81 -9.40 2.45
C LYS A 244 -32.16 -9.20 0.97
N LEU A 245 -31.44 -8.35 0.23
CA LEU A 245 -31.65 -8.18 -1.21
C LEU A 245 -31.45 -9.51 -1.98
N LYS A 246 -30.51 -10.35 -1.55
CA LYS A 246 -30.21 -11.62 -2.19
C LYS A 246 -30.94 -12.81 -1.56
N TYR A 247 -31.17 -12.72 -0.26
CA TYR A 247 -31.80 -13.77 0.56
C TYR A 247 -32.87 -13.14 1.46
N PRO A 248 -34.03 -12.75 0.90
CA PRO A 248 -35.07 -12.02 1.64
C PRO A 248 -35.68 -12.80 2.80
N GLN A 249 -35.52 -14.14 2.80
CA GLN A 249 -35.95 -15.01 3.88
C GLN A 249 -35.03 -15.01 5.09
N ILE A 250 -33.82 -14.41 5.01
CA ILE A 250 -32.87 -14.33 6.13
C ILE A 250 -33.05 -12.97 6.81
N ASP A 251 -33.63 -12.98 8.02
CA ASP A 251 -33.81 -11.79 8.86
C ASP A 251 -33.08 -11.99 10.18
N LEU A 252 -31.80 -11.58 10.20
CA LEU A 252 -30.93 -11.67 11.38
C LEU A 252 -31.02 -10.39 12.21
N ILE A 253 -31.04 -10.53 13.51
CA ILE A 253 -31.10 -9.43 14.49
C ILE A 253 -29.98 -9.63 15.52
N ASN A 254 -29.37 -8.53 15.97
CA ASN A 254 -28.34 -8.55 17.04
C ASN A 254 -27.23 -9.58 16.79
N THR A 255 -26.76 -9.65 15.54
CA THR A 255 -25.77 -10.65 15.15
C THR A 255 -24.37 -10.20 15.46
N GLU A 256 -23.72 -10.90 16.38
CA GLU A 256 -22.28 -10.78 16.64
C GLU A 256 -21.51 -11.82 15.87
N PHE A 257 -20.51 -11.42 15.12
CA PHE A 257 -19.75 -12.33 14.27
C PHE A 257 -18.27 -11.95 14.16
N GLU A 258 -17.47 -12.95 13.82
CA GLU A 258 -16.08 -12.84 13.38
C GLU A 258 -15.94 -13.54 12.05
N SER A 259 -15.04 -13.07 11.19
CA SER A 259 -14.78 -13.76 9.93
C SER A 259 -13.33 -13.72 9.52
N LYS A 260 -12.91 -14.77 8.79
CA LYS A 260 -11.67 -14.83 8.04
C LYS A 260 -12.02 -15.29 6.63
N ASN A 261 -11.58 -14.51 5.66
CA ASN A 261 -11.88 -14.72 4.25
C ASN A 261 -10.57 -14.71 3.47
N ASP A 262 -10.21 -15.82 2.85
CA ASP A 262 -9.11 -15.89 1.91
C ASP A 262 -9.68 -15.79 0.50
N PHE A 263 -9.10 -14.95 -0.35
CA PHE A 263 -9.63 -14.73 -1.69
C PHE A 263 -8.53 -14.69 -2.75
N THR A 264 -8.88 -15.14 -3.93
CA THR A 264 -8.07 -14.96 -5.13
C THR A 264 -8.99 -14.67 -6.33
N PHE A 265 -8.56 -13.75 -7.18
CA PHE A 265 -9.27 -13.44 -8.42
C PHE A 265 -8.38 -12.70 -9.41
N ASN A 266 -8.78 -12.71 -10.68
CA ASN A 266 -8.14 -11.92 -11.71
C ASN A 266 -9.00 -10.69 -12.06
N ILE A 267 -8.34 -9.55 -12.31
CA ILE A 267 -8.95 -8.35 -12.88
C ILE A 267 -8.26 -8.05 -14.21
N ASN A 268 -9.02 -7.82 -15.26
CA ASN A 268 -8.45 -7.34 -16.52
C ASN A 268 -8.37 -5.80 -16.57
N ASP A 269 -7.78 -5.25 -17.64
CA ASP A 269 -7.66 -3.81 -17.91
C ASP A 269 -9.01 -3.05 -17.97
N LYS A 270 -10.14 -3.76 -18.16
CA LYS A 270 -11.51 -3.23 -18.13
C LYS A 270 -12.18 -3.41 -16.76
N PHE A 271 -11.42 -3.68 -15.70
CA PHE A 271 -11.90 -3.94 -14.33
C PHE A 271 -12.92 -5.09 -14.21
N LYS A 272 -12.92 -6.03 -15.14
CA LYS A 272 -13.78 -7.22 -15.05
C LYS A 272 -13.11 -8.30 -14.20
N VAL A 273 -13.79 -8.72 -13.15
CA VAL A 273 -13.36 -9.81 -12.27
C VAL A 273 -13.60 -11.15 -12.96
N LYS A 274 -12.61 -12.03 -12.89
CA LYS A 274 -12.66 -13.42 -13.39
C LYS A 274 -12.05 -14.35 -12.34
N ASN A 275 -12.42 -15.63 -12.41
CA ASN A 275 -11.85 -16.70 -11.58
C ASN A 275 -11.90 -16.37 -10.08
N LEU A 276 -13.00 -15.75 -9.64
CA LEU A 276 -13.17 -15.42 -8.23
C LEU A 276 -13.31 -16.71 -7.41
N SER A 277 -12.43 -16.87 -6.43
CA SER A 277 -12.50 -17.89 -5.39
C SER A 277 -12.44 -17.20 -4.03
N ILE A 278 -13.33 -17.56 -3.13
CA ILE A 278 -13.37 -17.05 -1.76
C ILE A 278 -13.58 -18.23 -0.83
N ASN A 279 -12.71 -18.38 0.15
CA ASN A 279 -12.83 -19.33 1.24
C ASN A 279 -13.07 -18.58 2.53
N SER A 280 -14.25 -18.71 3.11
CA SER A 280 -14.67 -17.96 4.29
C SER A 280 -14.87 -18.89 5.48
N SER A 281 -14.35 -18.49 6.63
CA SER A 281 -14.63 -19.06 7.94
C SER A 281 -15.30 -17.99 8.78
N ILE A 282 -16.53 -18.23 9.19
CA ILE A 282 -17.36 -17.26 9.92
C ILE A 282 -17.81 -17.90 11.22
N LEU A 283 -17.60 -17.20 12.33
CA LEU A 283 -18.14 -17.56 13.63
C LEU A 283 -19.24 -16.56 14.00
N ILE A 284 -20.46 -17.01 14.10
CA ILE A 284 -21.57 -16.25 14.71
C ILE A 284 -21.60 -16.59 16.19
N ASN A 285 -21.17 -15.65 17.03
CA ASN A 285 -21.14 -15.83 18.48
C ASN A 285 -22.55 -15.88 19.04
N SER A 286 -23.38 -14.93 18.62
CA SER A 286 -24.80 -14.85 18.97
C SER A 286 -25.58 -14.16 17.85
N SER A 287 -26.80 -14.59 17.64
CA SER A 287 -27.73 -13.95 16.70
C SER A 287 -29.16 -14.34 17.04
N GLN A 288 -30.11 -13.58 16.53
CA GLN A 288 -31.52 -13.93 16.54
C GLN A 288 -32.01 -13.98 15.09
N LEU A 289 -32.63 -15.09 14.72
CA LEU A 289 -33.24 -15.27 13.41
C LEU A 289 -34.76 -15.08 13.56
N LYS A 290 -35.31 -14.12 12.82
CA LYS A 290 -36.76 -13.91 12.81
C LYS A 290 -37.46 -15.04 12.05
N LYS A 291 -38.50 -15.58 12.67
CA LYS A 291 -39.33 -16.64 12.08
C LYS A 291 -39.94 -16.18 10.75
N ASN A 292 -39.90 -17.00 9.76
CA ASN A 292 -40.46 -16.76 8.43
C ASN A 292 -41.22 -17.99 7.90
N ASN A 293 -41.85 -17.87 6.74
CA ASN A 293 -42.67 -18.93 6.13
C ASN A 293 -41.91 -20.23 5.89
N LEU A 294 -40.61 -20.20 5.61
CA LEU A 294 -39.78 -21.41 5.43
C LEU A 294 -39.55 -22.12 6.74
N ILE A 295 -39.29 -21.37 7.80
CA ILE A 295 -39.10 -21.89 9.15
C ILE A 295 -40.42 -22.40 9.70
N ASN A 296 -41.52 -21.70 9.51
CA ASN A 296 -42.87 -22.15 9.88
C ASN A 296 -43.26 -23.46 9.27
N LYS A 297 -42.91 -23.72 8.01
CA LYS A 297 -43.24 -24.94 7.30
C LYS A 297 -42.48 -26.16 7.85
N ASN A 298 -41.31 -25.98 8.39
CA ASN A 298 -40.45 -27.07 8.84
C ASN A 298 -40.34 -27.21 10.36
N PHE A 299 -40.71 -26.16 11.12
CA PHE A 299 -40.60 -26.11 12.58
C PHE A 299 -41.82 -25.40 13.17
N ILE A 300 -42.85 -26.17 13.43
CA ILE A 300 -44.20 -25.67 13.80
C ILE A 300 -44.23 -25.02 15.20
N GLU A 301 -43.38 -25.46 16.12
CA GLU A 301 -43.39 -25.03 17.55
C GLU A 301 -42.29 -24.07 17.97
N VAL A 302 -41.81 -23.18 17.09
CA VAL A 302 -40.70 -22.29 17.39
C VAL A 302 -41.21 -20.89 17.70
N ASN A 303 -40.57 -20.20 18.66
CA ASN A 303 -40.84 -18.81 19.03
C ASN A 303 -40.65 -17.87 17.83
N GLU A 304 -41.21 -16.66 17.89
CA GLU A 304 -41.06 -15.63 16.86
C GLU A 304 -39.59 -15.28 16.54
N LEU A 305 -38.73 -15.39 17.55
CA LEU A 305 -37.30 -15.24 17.46
C LEU A 305 -36.59 -16.53 17.86
N ILE A 306 -35.68 -16.98 17.02
CA ILE A 306 -34.85 -18.17 17.21
C ILE A 306 -33.45 -17.71 17.60
N ASP A 307 -33.03 -18.01 18.83
CA ASP A 307 -31.68 -17.70 19.27
C ASP A 307 -30.66 -18.68 18.64
N LEU A 308 -29.63 -18.12 18.05
CA LEU A 308 -28.49 -18.83 17.48
C LEU A 308 -27.24 -18.55 18.33
N LYS A 309 -26.46 -19.60 18.63
CA LYS A 309 -25.18 -19.48 19.36
C LYS A 309 -24.08 -20.33 18.74
N ASN A 310 -22.87 -19.76 18.73
CA ASN A 310 -21.64 -20.46 18.34
C ASN A 310 -21.77 -21.22 17.00
N HIS A 311 -22.30 -20.51 15.96
CA HIS A 311 -22.36 -21.07 14.62
C HIS A 311 -21.04 -20.90 13.91
N GLU A 312 -20.34 -22.00 13.66
CA GLU A 312 -19.17 -22.08 12.80
C GLU A 312 -19.63 -22.37 11.37
N ILE A 313 -19.39 -21.45 10.46
CA ILE A 313 -19.79 -21.55 9.06
C ILE A 313 -18.54 -21.52 8.20
N LYS A 314 -18.41 -22.52 7.32
CA LYS A 314 -17.42 -22.53 6.23
C LYS A 314 -18.16 -22.33 4.92
N ALA A 315 -17.72 -21.33 4.14
CA ALA A 315 -18.30 -21.05 2.85
C ALA A 315 -17.20 -21.00 1.78
N LEU A 316 -17.34 -21.80 0.75
CA LEU A 316 -16.44 -21.81 -0.40
C LEU A 316 -17.21 -21.35 -1.64
N TYR A 317 -16.77 -20.24 -2.22
CA TYR A 317 -17.22 -19.80 -3.53
C TYR A 317 -16.11 -20.00 -4.55
N ALA A 318 -16.29 -20.87 -5.51
CA ALA A 318 -15.37 -21.11 -6.60
C ALA A 318 -16.12 -21.58 -7.85
N ASN A 319 -15.64 -21.25 -9.04
CA ASN A 319 -16.24 -21.67 -10.31
C ASN A 319 -17.76 -21.35 -10.41
N LYS A 320 -18.18 -20.21 -9.87
CA LYS A 320 -19.58 -19.76 -9.79
C LYS A 320 -20.49 -20.67 -8.96
N LYS A 321 -19.93 -21.57 -8.17
CA LYS A 321 -20.65 -22.43 -7.23
C LYS A 321 -20.35 -21.98 -5.80
N LEU A 322 -21.36 -22.01 -4.95
CA LEU A 322 -21.24 -21.73 -3.52
C LEU A 322 -21.54 -23.02 -2.75
N SER A 323 -20.64 -23.42 -1.89
CA SER A 323 -20.84 -24.48 -0.91
C SER A 323 -20.77 -23.91 0.48
N ILE A 324 -21.72 -24.25 1.34
CA ILE A 324 -21.79 -23.81 2.73
C ILE A 324 -21.92 -25.03 3.61
N GLU A 325 -21.05 -25.11 4.62
CA GLU A 325 -21.15 -26.09 5.70
C GLU A 325 -21.16 -25.35 7.02
N GLY A 326 -22.01 -25.77 7.95
CA GLY A 326 -22.08 -25.12 9.25
C GLY A 326 -22.55 -26.04 10.34
N LYS A 327 -22.14 -25.69 11.56
CA LYS A 327 -22.62 -26.30 12.79
C LYS A 327 -22.82 -25.23 13.85
N GLY A 328 -23.79 -25.40 14.72
CA GLY A 328 -24.03 -24.44 15.79
C GLY A 328 -25.22 -24.81 16.64
N GLN A 329 -25.53 -24.00 17.61
CA GLN A 329 -26.60 -24.22 18.56
C GLN A 329 -27.79 -23.33 18.23
N VAL A 330 -28.96 -23.94 18.17
CA VAL A 330 -30.25 -23.28 17.96
C VAL A 330 -31.10 -23.52 19.22
N LYS A 331 -31.72 -22.47 19.74
CA LYS A 331 -32.64 -22.60 20.85
C LYS A 331 -34.02 -22.97 20.31
N LEU A 332 -34.41 -24.23 20.51
CA LEU A 332 -35.75 -24.75 20.24
C LEU A 332 -36.50 -24.85 21.57
N GLN A 333 -37.67 -24.20 21.65
CA GLN A 333 -38.40 -24.04 22.92
C GLN A 333 -37.51 -23.44 24.02
N ASN A 334 -37.10 -24.22 25.02
CA ASN A 334 -36.29 -23.77 26.16
C ASN A 334 -34.89 -24.40 26.21
N LYS A 335 -34.48 -25.17 25.21
CA LYS A 335 -33.19 -25.89 25.17
C LYS A 335 -32.39 -25.51 23.92
N PHE A 336 -31.07 -25.46 24.07
CA PHE A 336 -30.18 -25.36 22.92
C PHE A 336 -29.89 -26.75 22.36
N GLU A 337 -30.08 -26.89 21.05
CA GLU A 337 -29.80 -28.12 20.30
C GLU A 337 -28.72 -27.86 19.25
N LEU A 338 -27.84 -28.84 19.06
CA LEU A 338 -26.79 -28.76 18.03
C LEU A 338 -27.40 -29.12 16.67
N ILE A 339 -27.16 -28.24 15.70
CA ILE A 339 -27.53 -28.49 14.31
C ILE A 339 -26.30 -28.49 13.42
N ASN A 340 -26.32 -29.32 12.38
CA ASN A 340 -25.36 -29.32 11.29
C ASN A 340 -26.11 -29.13 9.97
N TYR A 341 -25.52 -28.37 9.07
CA TYR A 341 -26.13 -28.13 7.76
C TYR A 341 -25.06 -28.06 6.67
N LYS A 342 -25.45 -28.47 5.46
CA LYS A 342 -24.63 -28.43 4.25
C LYS A 342 -25.49 -28.09 3.05
N VAL A 343 -25.03 -27.08 2.26
CA VAL A 343 -25.71 -26.59 1.05
C VAL A 343 -24.71 -26.48 -0.09
#